data_3ccf74779d8a116f98085420d7c3bde7
#
_entry.id   3ccf74779d8a116f98085420d7c3bde7
#
_cell.length_a   1.000
_cell.length_b   1.000
_cell.length_c   1.000
_cell.angle_alpha   90.00
_cell.angle_beta   90.00
_cell.angle_gamma   90.00
#
_symmetry.space_group_name_H-M   'P 1'
#
loop_
_entity.id
_entity.type
_entity.pdbx_description
1 polymer ?
#
loop_
_entity_poly.entity_id
_entity_poly.type
_entity_poly.pdbx_seq_one_letter_code
_entity_poly.pdbx_strand_id
1 'polypeptide(L)'
;MRIYLAILWHFHQPMYKNLINSQKGAYFMPWVRLHSIRDYFSMAQLLKKYPSVHLTFNFVPSLLWQIEDYVNNSGTDRELELSLMPVSKLSTQDKGYIRTHFFDANYQTQIYPYPRYKELLEKRQTKKTFSLQDLIDLKAWFNLCWFGEEFKQGEVRLPDSTMVTVKEFIEKDRGFEEEDIERIIDRQYKIIRNIIPIYKTLQDKGQIEISTSPFYHPIIPLIYDTNQATIDKEGLTLPPRFSRPEDAKAQIDLAVEYYSQVFGRDPKGMWPSEGAVSQSTIHLFAEANLDWIASDQGVLQKSGKYGYETYKPNVLCQPYLAFDEDRNLGINIFFRETKLSNTISFDYQRYEDYEQAAIEFINGIKQFADNEDRILTVILDGENPWGSYRRTGIDFLNALYKNLSEDENIIPTTFSEYLKGQTLPQRVYDLFCASWIDQVYSMSGNDLGTWIGDKEKNNAWKLLRLVRDDLDKKGITPDKHPEVFESIYAAEGSDWFWWYGEDYSSGRDAQFDRLFRDHLKNAYLKLGLNPLDVLEEGNR
;
A
#
# COMPACT_ATOMS: atom_id res chain seq x y z
N MET A 1 -22.63 -8.56 25.36
CA MET A 1 -21.33 -7.93 25.35
C MET A 1 -21.03 -7.51 23.93
N ARG A 2 -20.30 -6.41 23.74
CA ARG A 2 -20.06 -5.81 22.43
C ARG A 2 -18.68 -6.18 21.92
N ILE A 3 -18.54 -6.35 20.62
CA ILE A 3 -17.25 -6.40 19.96
C ILE A 3 -17.06 -5.06 19.24
N TYR A 4 -16.06 -4.30 19.66
CA TYR A 4 -15.57 -3.17 18.91
C TYR A 4 -14.72 -3.71 17.77
N LEU A 5 -15.02 -3.30 16.54
CA LEU A 5 -14.30 -3.75 15.34
C LEU A 5 -13.52 -2.59 14.75
N ALA A 6 -12.19 -2.66 14.84
CA ALA A 6 -11.30 -1.73 14.16
C ALA A 6 -10.83 -2.35 12.84
N ILE A 7 -11.27 -1.80 11.71
CA ILE A 7 -10.76 -2.19 10.38
C ILE A 7 -9.81 -1.09 9.90
N LEU A 8 -8.60 -1.49 9.48
CA LEU A 8 -7.63 -0.62 8.83
C LEU A 8 -7.39 -1.08 7.39
N TRP A 9 -7.66 -0.19 6.45
CA TRP A 9 -7.33 -0.34 5.04
C TRP A 9 -5.99 0.34 4.77
N HIS A 10 -4.96 -0.45 4.46
CA HIS A 10 -3.62 0.05 4.17
C HIS A 10 -3.47 0.36 2.68
N PHE A 11 -3.09 1.60 2.35
CA PHE A 11 -2.83 2.08 0.99
C PHE A 11 -1.36 2.40 0.79
N HIS A 12 -0.73 1.67 -0.11
CA HIS A 12 0.66 1.82 -0.44
C HIS A 12 0.94 1.53 -1.91
N GLN A 13 1.81 2.32 -2.51
CA GLN A 13 2.46 2.03 -3.79
C GLN A 13 3.93 2.41 -3.70
N PRO A 14 4.84 1.59 -4.28
CA PRO A 14 6.26 1.92 -4.37
C PRO A 14 6.50 3.30 -4.98
N MET A 15 7.63 3.92 -4.67
CA MET A 15 8.04 5.14 -5.36
C MET A 15 8.45 4.83 -6.80
N TYR A 16 7.50 4.88 -7.73
CA TYR A 16 7.72 4.52 -9.14
C TYR A 16 8.46 5.56 -9.98
N LYS A 17 8.93 6.65 -9.38
CA LYS A 17 9.56 7.77 -10.08
C LYS A 17 11.02 7.90 -9.68
N ASN A 18 11.90 8.10 -10.69
CA ASN A 18 13.28 8.47 -10.42
C ASN A 18 13.35 9.90 -9.86
N LEU A 19 13.95 10.06 -8.67
CA LEU A 19 13.98 11.32 -7.92
C LEU A 19 15.17 12.24 -8.27
N ILE A 20 15.90 12.00 -9.35
CA ILE A 20 16.99 12.90 -9.78
C ILE A 20 16.45 14.30 -10.12
N ASN A 21 15.23 14.35 -10.64
CA ASN A 21 14.47 15.55 -10.83
C ASN A 21 13.00 15.23 -10.55
N SER A 22 12.61 15.38 -9.28
CA SER A 22 11.29 14.99 -8.78
C SER A 22 10.11 15.65 -9.50
N GLN A 23 10.32 16.84 -10.10
CA GLN A 23 9.30 17.54 -10.87
C GLN A 23 9.19 17.09 -12.33
N LYS A 24 10.10 16.26 -12.83
CA LYS A 24 10.15 15.79 -14.21
C LYS A 24 10.33 14.29 -14.27
N GLY A 25 9.90 13.67 -15.36
CA GLY A 25 10.00 12.24 -15.59
C GLY A 25 8.70 11.51 -15.35
N ALA A 26 8.59 10.36 -16.01
CA ALA A 26 7.42 9.50 -15.93
C ALA A 26 7.61 8.44 -14.83
N TYR A 27 6.49 8.07 -14.22
CA TYR A 27 6.41 6.85 -13.43
C TYR A 27 6.62 5.63 -14.33
N PHE A 28 7.37 4.65 -13.89
CA PHE A 28 7.58 3.46 -14.72
C PHE A 28 6.40 2.47 -14.64
N MET A 29 5.47 2.68 -13.70
CA MET A 29 4.24 1.90 -13.52
C MET A 29 3.04 2.84 -13.36
N PRO A 30 1.86 2.50 -13.90
CA PRO A 30 0.66 3.34 -13.85
C PRO A 30 -0.18 3.17 -12.59
N TRP A 31 0.28 2.35 -11.61
CA TRP A 31 -0.59 1.83 -10.56
C TRP A 31 -1.16 2.90 -9.65
N VAL A 32 -0.38 3.93 -9.29
CA VAL A 32 -0.91 5.07 -8.50
C VAL A 32 -2.14 5.69 -9.17
N ARG A 33 -2.06 5.99 -10.48
CA ARG A 33 -3.17 6.56 -11.24
C ARG A 33 -4.36 5.62 -11.34
N LEU A 34 -4.12 4.34 -11.62
CA LEU A 34 -5.17 3.35 -11.85
C LEU A 34 -5.89 2.94 -10.55
N HIS A 35 -5.14 2.70 -9.46
CA HIS A 35 -5.74 2.45 -8.15
C HIS A 35 -6.48 3.67 -7.60
N SER A 36 -6.04 4.87 -7.93
CA SER A 36 -6.72 6.11 -7.55
C SER A 36 -8.16 6.17 -8.02
N ILE A 37 -8.44 5.74 -9.24
CA ILE A 37 -9.77 5.85 -9.85
C ILE A 37 -10.67 4.62 -9.61
N ARG A 38 -10.09 3.53 -9.08
CA ARG A 38 -10.83 2.31 -8.76
C ARG A 38 -11.02 2.15 -7.25
N ASP A 39 -9.92 2.16 -6.49
CA ASP A 39 -9.91 1.72 -5.11
C ASP A 39 -9.99 2.89 -4.14
N TYR A 40 -9.01 3.81 -4.18
CA TYR A 40 -8.91 4.87 -3.18
C TYR A 40 -10.15 5.76 -3.13
N PHE A 41 -10.64 6.21 -4.28
CA PHE A 41 -11.84 7.05 -4.31
C PHE A 41 -13.11 6.25 -3.96
N SER A 42 -13.29 5.07 -4.55
CA SER A 42 -14.54 4.30 -4.44
C SER A 42 -14.82 3.82 -3.03
N MET A 43 -13.79 3.40 -2.28
CA MET A 43 -13.94 2.95 -0.90
C MET A 43 -14.45 4.09 0.01
N ALA A 44 -13.88 5.28 -0.11
CA ALA A 44 -14.34 6.45 0.64
C ALA A 44 -15.75 6.90 0.20
N GLN A 45 -16.04 6.88 -1.10
CA GLN A 45 -17.35 7.25 -1.64
C GLN A 45 -18.46 6.30 -1.16
N LEU A 46 -18.20 5.00 -1.13
CA LEU A 46 -19.14 4.01 -0.63
C LEU A 46 -19.46 4.21 0.86
N LEU A 47 -18.43 4.46 1.67
CA LEU A 47 -18.57 4.60 3.12
C LEU A 47 -19.51 5.74 3.52
N LYS A 48 -19.65 6.78 2.69
CA LYS A 48 -20.62 7.88 2.93
C LYS A 48 -22.07 7.42 3.05
N LYS A 49 -22.42 6.24 2.53
CA LYS A 49 -23.77 5.66 2.65
C LYS A 49 -24.04 5.06 4.04
N TYR A 50 -22.99 4.82 4.81
CA TYR A 50 -23.04 4.11 6.10
C TYR A 50 -22.40 4.95 7.21
N PRO A 51 -23.03 6.05 7.64
CA PRO A 51 -22.43 7.01 8.57
C PRO A 51 -22.14 6.44 9.97
N SER A 52 -22.76 5.32 10.35
CA SER A 52 -22.48 4.61 11.62
C SER A 52 -21.28 3.65 11.54
N VAL A 53 -20.73 3.43 10.35
CA VAL A 53 -19.55 2.59 10.15
C VAL A 53 -18.32 3.46 10.21
N HIS A 54 -17.53 3.30 11.27
CA HIS A 54 -16.28 4.01 11.48
C HIS A 54 -15.10 3.11 11.14
N LEU A 55 -14.15 3.60 10.35
CA LEU A 55 -13.01 2.84 9.83
C LEU A 55 -11.72 3.66 9.92
N THR A 56 -10.60 2.97 9.86
CA THR A 56 -9.28 3.58 9.73
C THR A 56 -8.73 3.34 8.32
N PHE A 57 -8.26 4.41 7.68
CA PHE A 57 -7.52 4.33 6.42
C PHE A 57 -6.08 4.75 6.66
N ASN A 58 -5.16 3.95 6.20
CA ASN A 58 -3.74 4.22 6.30
C ASN A 58 -3.19 4.64 4.93
N PHE A 59 -2.53 5.79 4.88
CA PHE A 59 -1.85 6.26 3.68
C PHE A 59 -0.36 6.36 3.92
N VAL A 60 0.42 5.66 3.10
CA VAL A 60 1.86 5.86 3.06
C VAL A 60 2.16 7.22 2.43
N PRO A 61 3.03 8.06 3.03
CA PRO A 61 3.31 9.40 2.51
C PRO A 61 3.82 9.42 1.08
N SER A 62 4.65 8.45 0.68
CA SER A 62 5.12 8.33 -0.71
C SER A 62 3.98 8.11 -1.71
N LEU A 63 2.89 7.44 -1.32
CA LEU A 63 1.68 7.34 -2.15
C LEU A 63 0.95 8.68 -2.24
N LEU A 64 0.73 9.38 -1.13
CA LEU A 64 0.10 10.71 -1.14
C LEU A 64 0.89 11.69 -2.00
N TRP A 65 2.22 11.68 -1.88
CA TRP A 65 3.10 12.51 -2.69
C TRP A 65 2.93 12.22 -4.20
N GLN A 66 2.84 10.96 -4.58
CA GLN A 66 2.63 10.55 -5.98
C GLN A 66 1.23 10.97 -6.49
N ILE A 67 0.18 10.86 -5.65
CA ILE A 67 -1.16 11.35 -5.99
C ILE A 67 -1.14 12.87 -6.25
N GLU A 68 -0.48 13.64 -5.37
CA GLU A 68 -0.34 15.09 -5.54
C GLU A 68 0.51 15.46 -6.77
N ASP A 69 1.55 14.70 -7.08
CA ASP A 69 2.38 14.92 -8.26
C ASP A 69 1.59 14.76 -9.57
N TYR A 70 0.70 13.76 -9.65
CA TYR A 70 -0.23 13.63 -10.79
C TYR A 70 -1.14 14.85 -10.93
N VAL A 71 -1.57 15.45 -9.83
CA VAL A 71 -2.52 16.58 -9.82
C VAL A 71 -1.81 17.92 -10.07
N ASN A 72 -0.71 18.16 -9.36
CA ASN A 72 -0.11 19.50 -9.25
C ASN A 72 1.06 19.71 -10.22
N ASN A 73 1.79 18.63 -10.57
CA ASN A 73 3.03 18.71 -11.35
C ASN A 73 2.92 18.02 -12.72
N SER A 74 1.71 17.64 -13.14
CA SER A 74 1.47 16.91 -14.39
C SER A 74 2.25 15.58 -14.43
N GLY A 75 2.26 14.84 -13.30
CA GLY A 75 2.82 13.50 -13.23
C GLY A 75 2.29 12.63 -14.36
N THR A 76 3.16 11.86 -14.99
CA THR A 76 2.82 11.00 -16.13
C THR A 76 3.41 9.60 -15.93
N ASP A 77 2.83 8.63 -16.60
CA ASP A 77 3.35 7.27 -16.70
C ASP A 77 3.42 6.83 -18.17
N ARG A 78 4.20 5.79 -18.44
CA ARG A 78 4.41 5.32 -19.82
C ARG A 78 3.10 4.91 -20.50
N GLU A 79 2.20 4.29 -19.77
CA GLU A 79 0.88 3.86 -20.26
C GLU A 79 0.01 5.07 -20.58
N LEU A 80 0.07 6.13 -19.77
CA LEU A 80 -0.64 7.39 -20.01
C LEU A 80 -0.10 8.10 -21.25
N GLU A 81 1.23 8.22 -21.37
CA GLU A 81 1.86 8.83 -22.57
C GLU A 81 1.45 8.11 -23.85
N LEU A 82 1.50 6.76 -23.83
CA LEU A 82 1.10 5.95 -24.98
C LEU A 82 -0.42 6.00 -25.23
N SER A 83 -1.23 6.15 -24.19
CA SER A 83 -2.67 6.34 -24.34
C SER A 83 -3.01 7.63 -25.09
N LEU A 84 -2.34 8.72 -24.74
CA LEU A 84 -2.56 10.04 -25.37
C LEU A 84 -1.83 10.24 -26.71
N MET A 85 -0.80 9.44 -27.01
CA MET A 85 -0.07 9.54 -28.27
C MET A 85 -0.94 9.07 -29.44
N PRO A 86 -1.16 9.88 -30.50
CA PRO A 86 -1.89 9.44 -31.68
C PRO A 86 -1.33 8.14 -32.27
N VAL A 87 -2.19 7.19 -32.66
CA VAL A 87 -1.74 5.89 -33.20
C VAL A 87 -0.89 5.99 -34.46
N SER A 88 -1.06 7.09 -35.22
CA SER A 88 -0.26 7.42 -36.40
C SER A 88 1.19 7.78 -36.04
N LYS A 89 1.47 8.21 -34.80
CA LYS A 89 2.80 8.58 -34.30
C LYS A 89 3.50 7.45 -33.55
N LEU A 90 2.80 6.34 -33.24
CA LEU A 90 3.36 5.21 -32.51
C LEU A 90 4.41 4.48 -33.35
N SER A 91 5.60 4.30 -32.81
CA SER A 91 6.65 3.44 -33.36
C SER A 91 6.26 1.95 -33.31
N THR A 92 7.01 1.11 -33.97
CA THR A 92 6.84 -0.35 -33.90
C THR A 92 7.02 -0.86 -32.46
N GLN A 93 7.95 -0.26 -31.71
CA GLN A 93 8.21 -0.60 -30.32
C GLN A 93 7.03 -0.19 -29.44
N ASP A 94 6.47 1.02 -29.62
CA ASP A 94 5.30 1.50 -28.86
C ASP A 94 4.08 0.60 -29.10
N LYS A 95 3.82 0.23 -30.34
CA LYS A 95 2.74 -0.72 -30.70
C LYS A 95 2.97 -2.10 -30.07
N GLY A 96 4.24 -2.53 -29.98
CA GLY A 96 4.63 -3.74 -29.26
C GLY A 96 4.33 -3.64 -27.77
N TYR A 97 4.73 -2.54 -27.13
CA TYR A 97 4.48 -2.27 -25.73
C TYR A 97 2.99 -2.27 -25.38
N ILE A 98 2.17 -1.52 -26.16
CA ILE A 98 0.71 -1.46 -25.99
C ILE A 98 0.11 -2.88 -26.05
N ARG A 99 0.46 -3.68 -27.06
CA ARG A 99 -0.06 -5.06 -27.20
C ARG A 99 0.34 -5.98 -26.05
N THR A 100 1.45 -5.69 -25.36
CA THR A 100 1.93 -6.50 -24.23
C THR A 100 1.29 -6.03 -22.92
N HIS A 101 1.35 -4.76 -22.62
CA HIS A 101 1.06 -4.21 -21.29
C HIS A 101 -0.35 -3.61 -21.13
N PHE A 102 -1.06 -3.29 -22.20
CA PHE A 102 -2.43 -2.77 -22.08
C PHE A 102 -3.48 -3.88 -21.83
N PHE A 103 -3.02 -5.02 -21.32
CA PHE A 103 -3.84 -6.08 -20.74
C PHE A 103 -3.38 -6.42 -19.31
N ASP A 104 -2.58 -5.55 -18.69
CA ASP A 104 -2.16 -5.69 -17.29
C ASP A 104 -3.34 -5.33 -16.37
N ALA A 105 -4.31 -6.24 -16.30
CA ALA A 105 -5.55 -6.20 -15.53
C ALA A 105 -6.00 -7.64 -15.29
N ASN A 106 -6.87 -7.86 -14.30
CA ASN A 106 -7.40 -9.20 -14.05
C ASN A 106 -8.31 -9.64 -15.22
N TYR A 107 -7.98 -10.76 -15.84
CA TYR A 107 -8.69 -11.23 -17.02
C TYR A 107 -10.15 -11.57 -16.75
N GLN A 108 -10.44 -12.21 -15.60
CA GLN A 108 -11.78 -12.69 -15.28
C GLN A 108 -12.74 -11.54 -14.91
N THR A 109 -12.23 -10.56 -14.19
CA THR A 109 -13.06 -9.50 -13.57
C THR A 109 -13.02 -8.18 -14.32
N GLN A 110 -11.91 -7.89 -15.05
CA GLN A 110 -11.69 -6.59 -15.68
C GLN A 110 -11.59 -6.65 -17.22
N ILE A 111 -11.36 -7.84 -17.83
CA ILE A 111 -11.28 -7.97 -19.29
C ILE A 111 -12.48 -8.73 -19.86
N TYR A 112 -12.76 -9.92 -19.39
CA TYR A 112 -13.82 -10.78 -19.96
C TYR A 112 -15.24 -10.22 -19.85
N PRO A 113 -15.59 -9.37 -18.88
CA PRO A 113 -16.90 -8.72 -18.86
C PRO A 113 -17.15 -7.77 -20.03
N TYR A 114 -16.10 -7.32 -20.74
CA TYR A 114 -16.21 -6.36 -21.84
C TYR A 114 -15.93 -7.04 -23.18
N PRO A 115 -16.95 -7.17 -24.06
CA PRO A 115 -16.83 -7.99 -25.27
C PRO A 115 -15.68 -7.56 -26.19
N ARG A 116 -15.50 -6.27 -26.43
CA ARG A 116 -14.42 -5.78 -27.27
C ARG A 116 -13.04 -5.98 -26.65
N TYR A 117 -12.90 -5.76 -25.36
CA TYR A 117 -11.61 -5.95 -24.68
C TYR A 117 -11.18 -7.41 -24.66
N LYS A 118 -12.14 -8.32 -24.44
CA LYS A 118 -11.94 -9.78 -24.56
C LYS A 118 -11.51 -10.18 -25.97
N GLU A 119 -12.21 -9.67 -27.01
CA GLU A 119 -11.86 -9.92 -28.43
C GLU A 119 -10.41 -9.50 -28.73
N LEU A 120 -9.97 -8.34 -28.22
CA LEU A 120 -8.60 -7.85 -28.39
C LEU A 120 -7.58 -8.74 -27.67
N LEU A 121 -7.90 -9.25 -26.49
CA LEU A 121 -7.05 -10.21 -25.78
C LEU A 121 -6.91 -11.53 -26.55
N GLU A 122 -8.01 -12.09 -27.04
CA GLU A 122 -8.02 -13.30 -27.88
C GLU A 122 -7.22 -13.09 -29.17
N LYS A 123 -7.33 -11.89 -29.78
CA LYS A 123 -6.54 -11.50 -30.94
C LYS A 123 -5.04 -11.50 -30.65
N ARG A 124 -4.61 -11.00 -29.46
CA ARG A 124 -3.22 -11.06 -28.98
C ARG A 124 -2.76 -12.52 -28.81
N GLN A 125 -3.55 -13.34 -28.11
CA GLN A 125 -3.23 -14.74 -27.83
C GLN A 125 -3.06 -15.57 -29.12
N THR A 126 -3.89 -15.30 -30.13
CA THR A 126 -3.81 -15.96 -31.45
C THR A 126 -2.81 -15.30 -32.41
N LYS A 127 -2.01 -14.33 -31.93
CA LYS A 127 -0.96 -13.63 -32.70
C LYS A 127 -1.47 -12.95 -33.99
N LYS A 128 -2.75 -12.58 -34.04
CA LYS A 128 -3.32 -11.85 -35.18
C LYS A 128 -2.84 -10.39 -35.21
N THR A 129 -2.77 -9.82 -36.41
CA THR A 129 -2.36 -8.44 -36.60
C THR A 129 -3.41 -7.46 -36.06
N PHE A 130 -2.97 -6.48 -35.29
CA PHE A 130 -3.82 -5.37 -34.82
C PHE A 130 -3.93 -4.29 -35.88
N SER A 131 -5.16 -3.88 -36.20
CA SER A 131 -5.42 -2.68 -36.98
C SER A 131 -5.16 -1.42 -36.16
N LEU A 132 -5.19 -0.23 -36.77
CA LEU A 132 -5.11 1.02 -36.04
C LEU A 132 -6.29 1.17 -35.08
N GLN A 133 -7.50 0.78 -35.50
CA GLN A 133 -8.70 0.81 -34.65
C GLN A 133 -8.58 -0.13 -33.46
N ASP A 134 -7.99 -1.34 -33.62
CA ASP A 134 -7.74 -2.23 -32.49
C ASP A 134 -6.84 -1.59 -31.43
N LEU A 135 -5.84 -0.82 -31.85
CA LEU A 135 -4.94 -0.11 -30.92
C LEU A 135 -5.65 1.02 -30.20
N ILE A 136 -6.53 1.77 -30.88
CA ILE A 136 -7.34 2.84 -30.24
C ILE A 136 -8.30 2.22 -29.23
N ASP A 137 -9.04 1.17 -29.62
CA ASP A 137 -9.97 0.47 -28.73
C ASP A 137 -9.22 -0.13 -27.53
N LEU A 138 -8.02 -0.69 -27.74
CA LEU A 138 -7.21 -1.24 -26.66
C LEU A 138 -6.76 -0.17 -25.65
N LYS A 139 -6.33 1.01 -26.13
CA LYS A 139 -5.98 2.15 -25.29
C LYS A 139 -7.18 2.64 -24.47
N ALA A 140 -8.36 2.71 -25.08
CA ALA A 140 -9.58 3.09 -24.37
C ALA A 140 -9.93 2.07 -23.29
N TRP A 141 -9.99 0.76 -23.63
CA TRP A 141 -10.37 -0.28 -22.69
C TRP A 141 -9.39 -0.46 -21.54
N PHE A 142 -8.08 -0.36 -21.77
CA PHE A 142 -7.10 -0.38 -20.70
C PHE A 142 -7.38 0.69 -19.63
N ASN A 143 -7.72 1.89 -20.05
CA ASN A 143 -8.04 2.97 -19.11
C ASN A 143 -9.44 2.84 -18.50
N LEU A 144 -10.43 2.33 -19.24
CA LEU A 144 -11.82 2.19 -18.77
C LEU A 144 -12.00 1.08 -17.74
N CYS A 145 -11.32 -0.06 -17.89
CA CYS A 145 -11.50 -1.20 -17.01
C CYS A 145 -11.15 -0.91 -15.55
N TRP A 146 -10.30 0.09 -15.32
CA TRP A 146 -9.84 0.52 -14.00
C TRP A 146 -10.75 1.53 -13.28
N PHE A 147 -11.78 2.08 -13.92
CA PHE A 147 -12.72 2.92 -13.17
C PHE A 147 -13.53 2.12 -12.16
N GLY A 148 -13.84 2.73 -11.02
CA GLY A 148 -14.80 2.20 -10.06
C GLY A 148 -16.18 1.98 -10.70
N GLU A 149 -16.92 0.99 -10.22
CA GLU A 149 -18.22 0.59 -10.81
C GLU A 149 -19.27 1.70 -10.80
N GLU A 150 -19.22 2.56 -9.79
CA GLU A 150 -20.14 3.71 -9.68
C GLU A 150 -20.03 4.65 -10.89
N PHE A 151 -18.82 4.85 -11.42
CA PHE A 151 -18.59 5.69 -12.61
C PHE A 151 -19.02 5.01 -13.92
N LYS A 152 -18.98 3.68 -13.96
CA LYS A 152 -19.40 2.88 -15.13
C LYS A 152 -20.92 2.77 -15.25
N GLN A 153 -21.63 2.88 -14.12
CA GLN A 153 -23.08 2.71 -14.06
C GLN A 153 -23.86 4.02 -14.09
N GLY A 154 -23.26 5.12 -13.64
CA GLY A 154 -23.96 6.40 -13.55
C GLY A 154 -23.04 7.59 -13.32
N GLU A 155 -23.64 8.70 -12.99
CA GLU A 155 -22.93 9.93 -12.63
C GLU A 155 -22.60 9.94 -11.13
N VAL A 156 -21.37 10.30 -10.80
CA VAL A 156 -20.89 10.46 -9.43
C VAL A 156 -20.52 11.93 -9.21
N ARG A 157 -21.09 12.51 -8.15
CA ARG A 157 -20.72 13.85 -7.70
C ARG A 157 -19.49 13.79 -6.82
N LEU A 158 -18.42 14.44 -7.27
CA LEU A 158 -17.16 14.56 -6.56
C LEU A 158 -17.24 15.63 -5.45
N PRO A 159 -16.29 15.65 -4.47
CA PRO A 159 -16.22 16.68 -3.43
C PRO A 159 -16.22 18.13 -3.93
N ASP A 160 -15.55 18.40 -5.04
CA ASP A 160 -15.52 19.72 -5.70
C ASP A 160 -16.79 20.05 -6.52
N SER A 161 -17.84 19.24 -6.39
CA SER A 161 -19.11 19.31 -7.10
C SER A 161 -19.07 18.94 -8.58
N THR A 162 -17.93 18.53 -9.12
CA THR A 162 -17.83 18.03 -10.50
C THR A 162 -18.62 16.71 -10.65
N MET A 163 -19.35 16.57 -11.75
CA MET A 163 -20.02 15.31 -12.10
C MET A 163 -19.14 14.50 -13.04
N VAL A 164 -18.95 13.21 -12.73
CA VAL A 164 -18.12 12.29 -13.53
C VAL A 164 -18.88 11.00 -13.81
N THR A 165 -18.82 10.55 -15.05
CA THR A 165 -19.30 9.23 -15.51
C THR A 165 -18.44 8.75 -16.67
N VAL A 166 -18.33 7.45 -16.85
CA VAL A 166 -17.74 6.82 -18.05
C VAL A 166 -18.73 5.88 -18.73
N LYS A 167 -20.00 5.93 -18.31
CA LYS A 167 -21.06 5.04 -18.81
C LYS A 167 -21.19 5.07 -20.32
N GLU A 168 -21.15 6.24 -20.94
CA GLU A 168 -21.25 6.39 -22.40
C GLU A 168 -20.14 5.66 -23.16
N PHE A 169 -18.93 5.57 -22.58
CA PHE A 169 -17.82 4.83 -23.20
C PHE A 169 -17.95 3.32 -22.99
N ILE A 170 -18.47 2.88 -21.83
CA ILE A 170 -18.79 1.47 -21.59
C ILE A 170 -19.85 0.99 -22.58
N GLU A 171 -20.91 1.79 -22.79
CA GLU A 171 -21.99 1.49 -23.76
C GLU A 171 -21.53 1.55 -25.22
N LYS A 172 -20.55 2.38 -25.53
CA LYS A 172 -19.95 2.46 -26.88
C LYS A 172 -19.23 1.17 -27.28
N ASP A 173 -18.57 0.50 -26.35
CA ASP A 173 -17.83 -0.76 -26.45
C ASP A 173 -16.68 -0.76 -27.47
N ARG A 174 -16.84 -0.23 -28.66
CA ARG A 174 -15.87 -0.27 -29.77
C ARG A 174 -15.94 0.95 -30.68
N GLY A 175 -14.94 1.10 -31.56
CA GLY A 175 -14.89 2.21 -32.48
C GLY A 175 -14.60 3.53 -31.79
N PHE A 176 -13.77 3.48 -30.75
CA PHE A 176 -13.31 4.69 -30.06
C PHE A 176 -12.51 5.58 -30.99
N GLU A 177 -12.54 6.87 -30.70
CA GLU A 177 -11.73 7.90 -31.32
C GLU A 177 -10.63 8.34 -30.34
N GLU A 178 -9.59 9.03 -30.80
CA GLU A 178 -8.51 9.49 -29.92
C GLU A 178 -9.02 10.54 -28.93
N GLU A 179 -9.99 11.35 -29.32
CA GLU A 179 -10.70 12.30 -28.47
C GLU A 179 -11.48 11.64 -27.34
N ASP A 180 -11.99 10.42 -27.53
CA ASP A 180 -12.62 9.64 -26.45
C ASP A 180 -11.59 9.30 -25.38
N ILE A 181 -10.37 8.93 -25.77
CA ILE A 181 -9.30 8.60 -24.83
C ILE A 181 -8.91 9.83 -24.02
N GLU A 182 -8.78 11.00 -24.66
CA GLU A 182 -8.51 12.27 -23.96
C GLU A 182 -9.60 12.56 -22.91
N ARG A 183 -10.88 12.35 -23.27
CA ARG A 183 -12.02 12.53 -22.36
C ARG A 183 -12.02 11.53 -21.21
N ILE A 184 -11.64 10.27 -21.46
CA ILE A 184 -11.48 9.23 -20.42
C ILE A 184 -10.39 9.64 -19.44
N ILE A 185 -9.24 10.09 -19.93
CA ILE A 185 -8.11 10.52 -19.10
C ILE A 185 -8.46 11.79 -18.30
N ASP A 186 -9.15 12.76 -18.87
CA ASP A 186 -9.64 13.94 -18.15
C ASP A 186 -10.49 13.54 -16.94
N ARG A 187 -11.36 12.52 -17.09
CA ARG A 187 -12.16 12.00 -15.98
C ARG A 187 -11.32 11.33 -14.88
N GLN A 188 -10.23 10.64 -15.25
CA GLN A 188 -9.29 10.09 -14.28
C GLN A 188 -8.69 11.20 -13.42
N TYR A 189 -8.18 12.26 -14.04
CA TYR A 189 -7.60 13.40 -13.31
C TYR A 189 -8.62 14.12 -12.41
N LYS A 190 -9.88 14.24 -12.84
CA LYS A 190 -10.95 14.78 -11.99
C LYS A 190 -11.15 13.96 -10.73
N ILE A 191 -11.12 12.63 -10.83
CA ILE A 191 -11.24 11.72 -9.68
C ILE A 191 -10.00 11.84 -8.79
N ILE A 192 -8.79 11.79 -9.35
CA ILE A 192 -7.53 11.84 -8.59
C ILE A 192 -7.45 13.12 -7.74
N ARG A 193 -7.83 14.27 -8.28
CA ARG A 193 -7.88 15.56 -7.54
C ARG A 193 -8.79 15.51 -6.31
N ASN A 194 -9.75 14.62 -6.27
CA ASN A 194 -10.74 14.53 -5.23
C ASN A 194 -10.46 13.42 -4.18
N ILE A 195 -9.32 12.71 -4.27
CA ILE A 195 -8.95 11.67 -3.31
C ILE A 195 -8.68 12.29 -1.93
N ILE A 196 -7.70 13.17 -1.81
CA ILE A 196 -7.40 13.81 -0.52
C ILE A 196 -8.62 14.56 0.03
N PRO A 197 -9.37 15.35 -0.74
CA PRO A 197 -10.58 16.02 -0.29
C PRO A 197 -11.68 15.10 0.27
N ILE A 198 -11.92 13.93 -0.32
CA ILE A 198 -12.98 13.02 0.18
C ILE A 198 -12.59 12.43 1.53
N TYR A 199 -11.34 12.00 1.70
CA TYR A 199 -10.84 11.45 2.97
C TYR A 199 -10.81 12.52 4.07
N LYS A 200 -10.32 13.73 3.76
CA LYS A 200 -10.36 14.85 4.71
C LYS A 200 -11.78 15.16 5.17
N THR A 201 -12.74 15.18 4.24
CA THR A 201 -14.15 15.42 4.56
C THR A 201 -14.72 14.35 5.52
N LEU A 202 -14.39 13.08 5.32
CA LEU A 202 -14.84 11.99 6.20
C LEU A 202 -14.17 12.05 7.57
N GLN A 203 -12.87 12.38 7.61
CA GLN A 203 -12.12 12.57 8.85
C GLN A 203 -12.66 13.77 9.66
N ASP A 204 -12.94 14.90 9.01
CA ASP A 204 -13.50 16.10 9.65
C ASP A 204 -14.89 15.86 10.25
N LYS A 205 -15.66 14.92 9.65
CA LYS A 205 -16.95 14.45 10.20
C LYS A 205 -16.79 13.44 11.35
N GLY A 206 -15.59 12.98 11.63
CA GLY A 206 -15.31 11.96 12.64
C GLY A 206 -15.73 10.54 12.23
N GLN A 207 -16.06 10.31 10.95
CA GLN A 207 -16.45 8.98 10.47
C GLN A 207 -15.24 8.07 10.25
N ILE A 208 -14.09 8.64 9.95
CA ILE A 208 -12.85 7.87 9.76
C ILE A 208 -11.70 8.46 10.56
N GLU A 209 -10.74 7.61 10.85
CA GLU A 209 -9.39 7.99 11.23
C GLU A 209 -8.47 7.77 10.03
N ILE A 210 -7.60 8.75 9.74
CA ILE A 210 -6.52 8.56 8.79
C ILE A 210 -5.24 8.37 9.59
N SER A 211 -4.53 7.28 9.35
CA SER A 211 -3.21 6.99 9.90
C SER A 211 -2.14 7.06 8.80
N THR A 212 -0.88 6.97 9.18
CA THR A 212 0.24 7.00 8.24
C THR A 212 1.15 5.79 8.43
N SER A 213 2.19 5.68 7.62
CA SER A 213 3.30 4.73 7.72
C SER A 213 4.62 5.49 7.58
N PRO A 214 5.79 4.89 7.87
CA PRO A 214 7.08 5.51 7.55
C PRO A 214 7.16 5.93 6.08
N PHE A 215 7.85 7.04 5.76
CA PHE A 215 7.66 7.83 4.54
C PHE A 215 7.74 7.03 3.23
N TYR A 216 8.82 6.28 3.01
CA TYR A 216 9.01 5.41 1.85
C TYR A 216 8.76 3.93 2.16
N HIS A 217 8.00 3.65 3.22
CA HIS A 217 7.62 2.30 3.61
C HIS A 217 8.80 1.35 3.90
N PRO A 218 9.87 1.80 4.60
CA PRO A 218 10.97 0.92 4.97
C PRO A 218 10.58 -0.04 6.08
N ILE A 219 11.23 -1.20 6.15
CA ILE A 219 11.13 -2.10 7.30
C ILE A 219 11.97 -1.52 8.44
N ILE A 220 11.35 -0.75 9.32
CA ILE A 220 12.03 0.03 10.37
C ILE A 220 13.01 -0.80 11.20
N PRO A 221 12.70 -2.05 11.66
CA PRO A 221 13.66 -2.88 12.36
C PRO A 221 14.95 -3.15 11.56
N LEU A 222 14.85 -3.31 10.22
CA LEU A 222 16.02 -3.57 9.38
C LEU A 222 16.85 -2.32 9.09
N ILE A 223 16.21 -1.15 8.98
CA ILE A 223 16.94 0.13 8.86
C ILE A 223 17.64 0.43 10.19
N TYR A 224 16.96 0.21 11.31
CA TYR A 224 17.53 0.40 12.64
C TYR A 224 18.76 -0.48 12.85
N ASP A 225 18.66 -1.79 12.58
CA ASP A 225 19.78 -2.72 12.64
C ASP A 225 19.43 -4.07 11.99
N THR A 226 20.06 -4.40 10.86
CA THR A 226 19.83 -5.67 10.17
C THR A 226 20.16 -6.91 11.01
N ASN A 227 20.99 -6.79 12.05
CA ASN A 227 21.29 -7.90 12.95
C ASN A 227 20.12 -8.32 13.84
N GLN A 228 19.03 -7.51 13.89
CA GLN A 228 17.80 -7.88 14.59
C GLN A 228 16.89 -8.80 13.77
N ALA A 229 17.20 -9.00 12.49
CA ALA A 229 16.35 -9.78 11.63
C ALA A 229 16.22 -11.21 12.13
N THR A 230 14.98 -11.64 12.28
CA THR A 230 14.64 -13.05 12.45
C THR A 230 14.33 -13.64 11.07
N ILE A 231 14.94 -14.77 10.77
CA ILE A 231 14.74 -15.51 9.52
C ILE A 231 14.57 -16.98 9.89
N ASP A 232 13.45 -17.55 9.54
CA ASP A 232 13.08 -18.92 9.86
C ASP A 232 13.28 -19.90 8.69
N LYS A 233 14.06 -19.51 7.70
CA LYS A 233 14.40 -20.35 6.55
C LYS A 233 15.84 -20.86 6.67
N GLU A 234 16.00 -22.19 6.70
CA GLU A 234 17.31 -22.83 6.80
C GLU A 234 18.22 -22.44 5.62
N GLY A 235 19.50 -22.20 5.91
CA GLY A 235 20.51 -21.85 4.91
C GLY A 235 20.60 -20.38 4.53
N LEU A 236 19.70 -19.51 5.02
CA LEU A 236 19.82 -18.07 4.82
C LEU A 236 20.82 -17.47 5.83
N THR A 237 21.53 -16.44 5.36
CA THR A 237 22.52 -15.69 6.16
C THR A 237 22.25 -14.19 6.06
N LEU A 238 22.54 -13.44 7.11
CA LEU A 238 22.42 -11.99 7.07
C LEU A 238 23.54 -11.37 6.23
N PRO A 239 23.28 -10.20 5.58
CA PRO A 239 24.30 -9.40 4.93
C PRO A 239 25.27 -8.80 5.97
N PRO A 240 26.37 -8.17 5.55
CA PRO A 240 27.13 -7.30 6.44
C PRO A 240 26.22 -6.26 7.07
N ARG A 241 26.32 -6.11 8.40
CA ARG A 241 25.42 -5.27 9.21
C ARG A 241 25.21 -3.89 8.61
N PHE A 242 23.95 -3.52 8.37
CA PHE A 242 23.49 -2.17 8.15
C PHE A 242 22.78 -1.69 9.42
N SER A 243 23.12 -0.51 9.91
CA SER A 243 22.49 0.05 11.11
C SER A 243 22.49 1.57 10.99
N ARG A 244 21.28 2.14 10.88
CA ARG A 244 21.03 3.58 10.73
C ARG A 244 19.77 3.97 11.53
N PRO A 245 19.85 3.98 12.88
CA PRO A 245 18.73 4.42 13.71
C PRO A 245 18.26 5.83 13.37
N GLU A 246 19.16 6.71 12.95
CA GLU A 246 18.88 8.07 12.51
C GLU A 246 18.02 8.11 11.24
N ASP A 247 18.27 7.23 10.27
CA ASP A 247 17.46 7.14 9.05
C ASP A 247 16.07 6.54 9.37
N ALA A 248 16.01 5.52 10.22
CA ALA A 248 14.75 4.96 10.71
C ALA A 248 13.86 6.04 11.39
N LYS A 249 14.47 6.87 12.26
CA LYS A 249 13.77 8.00 12.88
C LYS A 249 13.32 9.02 11.85
N ALA A 250 14.19 9.41 10.93
CA ALA A 250 13.86 10.38 9.88
C ALA A 250 12.68 9.95 9.02
N GLN A 251 12.57 8.67 8.65
CA GLN A 251 11.44 8.12 7.89
C GLN A 251 10.12 8.26 8.65
N ILE A 252 10.11 8.13 9.97
CA ILE A 252 8.93 8.31 10.83
C ILE A 252 8.60 9.80 10.96
N ASP A 253 9.59 10.64 11.28
CA ASP A 253 9.38 12.09 11.48
C ASP A 253 8.87 12.76 10.20
N LEU A 254 9.49 12.47 9.05
CA LEU A 254 9.05 12.97 7.75
C LEU A 254 7.62 12.54 7.41
N ALA A 255 7.23 11.33 7.82
CA ALA A 255 5.86 10.86 7.60
C ALA A 255 4.84 11.65 8.41
N VAL A 256 5.14 11.92 9.68
CA VAL A 256 4.27 12.74 10.55
C VAL A 256 4.18 14.17 10.02
N GLU A 257 5.30 14.77 9.64
CA GLU A 257 5.34 16.12 9.10
C GLU A 257 4.51 16.23 7.79
N TYR A 258 4.74 15.32 6.85
CA TYR A 258 4.03 15.34 5.56
C TYR A 258 2.53 15.09 5.72
N TYR A 259 2.14 14.15 6.60
CA TYR A 259 0.75 13.93 6.94
C TYR A 259 0.10 15.22 7.47
N SER A 260 0.79 15.94 8.38
CA SER A 260 0.29 17.19 8.98
C SER A 260 0.14 18.29 7.93
N GLN A 261 1.05 18.35 6.95
CA GLN A 261 0.95 19.28 5.81
C GLN A 261 -0.29 18.97 4.94
N VAL A 262 -0.53 17.68 4.62
CA VAL A 262 -1.64 17.27 3.74
C VAL A 262 -3.00 17.41 4.45
N PHE A 263 -3.13 16.94 5.69
CA PHE A 263 -4.42 16.84 6.38
C PHE A 263 -4.69 17.98 7.37
N GLY A 264 -3.70 18.83 7.68
CA GLY A 264 -3.83 19.99 8.57
C GLY A 264 -3.95 19.63 10.05
N ARG A 265 -3.53 18.43 10.44
CA ARG A 265 -3.49 17.91 11.82
C ARG A 265 -2.48 16.80 11.93
N ASP A 266 -1.96 16.50 13.12
CA ASP A 266 -1.04 15.40 13.35
C ASP A 266 -1.75 14.05 13.30
N PRO A 267 -1.10 12.99 12.76
CA PRO A 267 -1.63 11.64 12.81
C PRO A 267 -1.67 11.15 14.26
N LYS A 268 -2.67 10.34 14.59
CA LYS A 268 -2.76 9.70 15.90
C LYS A 268 -2.13 8.31 15.92
N GLY A 269 -2.12 7.64 14.78
CA GLY A 269 -1.58 6.31 14.67
C GLY A 269 -0.72 6.10 13.45
N MET A 270 0.09 5.05 13.53
CA MET A 270 0.94 4.61 12.44
C MET A 270 0.83 3.09 12.26
N TRP A 271 0.64 2.67 11.02
CA TRP A 271 0.88 1.31 10.62
C TRP A 271 2.37 1.19 10.25
N PRO A 272 3.23 0.57 11.10
CA PRO A 272 4.60 0.27 10.71
C PRO A 272 4.58 -0.51 9.40
N SER A 273 5.50 -0.21 8.49
CA SER A 273 5.55 -0.86 7.18
C SER A 273 5.50 -2.38 7.34
N GLU A 274 4.56 -3.04 6.66
CA GLU A 274 4.29 -4.49 6.76
C GLU A 274 4.01 -4.99 8.19
N GLY A 275 3.52 -4.10 9.08
CA GLY A 275 3.37 -4.42 10.49
C GLY A 275 4.67 -4.79 11.19
N ALA A 276 5.81 -4.46 10.61
CA ALA A 276 7.11 -4.84 11.12
C ALA A 276 7.50 -4.00 12.34
N VAL A 277 7.70 -4.67 13.45
CA VAL A 277 8.08 -4.07 14.74
C VAL A 277 9.21 -4.82 15.41
N SER A 278 9.89 -4.18 16.34
CA SER A 278 10.83 -4.82 17.26
C SER A 278 10.86 -4.05 18.57
N GLN A 279 11.24 -4.71 19.68
CA GLN A 279 11.36 -4.06 20.99
C GLN A 279 12.27 -2.82 20.94
N SER A 280 13.35 -2.88 20.17
CA SER A 280 14.36 -1.81 20.05
C SER A 280 13.89 -0.59 19.26
N THR A 281 12.79 -0.67 18.49
CA THR A 281 12.30 0.43 17.65
C THR A 281 11.08 1.15 18.24
N ILE A 282 10.52 0.65 19.35
CA ILE A 282 9.28 1.19 19.95
C ILE A 282 9.42 2.67 20.34
N HIS A 283 10.58 3.07 20.87
CA HIS A 283 10.81 4.46 21.26
C HIS A 283 10.69 5.45 20.09
N LEU A 284 11.04 5.04 18.85
CA LEU A 284 10.95 5.90 17.68
C LEU A 284 9.51 6.35 17.40
N PHE A 285 8.55 5.44 17.54
CA PHE A 285 7.13 5.74 17.37
C PHE A 285 6.57 6.57 18.54
N ALA A 286 7.02 6.27 19.75
CA ALA A 286 6.61 7.04 20.94
C ALA A 286 7.14 8.49 20.91
N GLU A 287 8.39 8.70 20.47
CA GLU A 287 8.99 10.03 20.29
C GLU A 287 8.29 10.87 19.22
N ALA A 288 7.63 10.23 18.25
CA ALA A 288 6.88 10.89 17.19
C ALA A 288 5.47 11.37 17.63
N ASN A 289 5.14 11.30 18.92
CA ASN A 289 3.84 11.69 19.51
C ASN A 289 2.63 10.92 18.92
N LEU A 290 2.83 9.69 18.54
CA LEU A 290 1.77 8.78 18.10
C LEU A 290 1.09 8.16 19.33
N ASP A 291 -0.23 7.99 19.26
CA ASP A 291 -1.02 7.37 20.31
C ASP A 291 -1.02 5.81 20.17
N TRP A 292 -0.88 5.31 18.94
CA TRP A 292 -0.90 3.87 18.68
C TRP A 292 -0.12 3.46 17.42
N ILE A 293 0.32 2.20 17.45
CA ILE A 293 0.79 1.42 16.28
C ILE A 293 0.03 0.09 16.23
N ALA A 294 0.23 -0.67 15.16
CA ALA A 294 -0.33 -2.02 15.07
C ALA A 294 0.63 -3.02 14.42
N SER A 295 0.40 -4.31 14.66
CA SER A 295 1.17 -5.41 14.07
C SER A 295 0.26 -6.64 13.88
N ASP A 296 0.86 -7.82 13.72
CA ASP A 296 0.14 -9.08 13.49
C ASP A 296 0.05 -9.92 14.78
N GLN A 297 -1.02 -10.73 14.91
CA GLN A 297 -1.17 -11.65 16.04
C GLN A 297 0.01 -12.63 16.20
N GLY A 298 0.68 -13.01 15.10
CA GLY A 298 1.83 -13.88 15.14
C GLY A 298 3.04 -13.22 15.81
N VAL A 299 3.18 -11.89 15.69
CA VAL A 299 4.17 -11.13 16.45
C VAL A 299 3.85 -11.21 17.95
N LEU A 300 2.59 -10.99 18.35
CA LEU A 300 2.17 -11.14 19.74
C LEU A 300 2.40 -12.57 20.22
N GLN A 301 2.02 -13.57 19.45
CA GLN A 301 2.18 -14.99 19.79
C GLN A 301 3.64 -15.35 20.12
N LYS A 302 4.60 -14.74 19.41
CA LYS A 302 6.04 -14.99 19.60
C LYS A 302 6.70 -14.08 20.64
N SER A 303 5.99 -13.04 21.11
CA SER A 303 6.51 -12.09 22.10
C SER A 303 6.54 -12.66 23.51
N GLY A 304 7.41 -12.09 24.36
CA GLY A 304 7.59 -12.55 25.74
C GLY A 304 8.31 -13.89 25.86
N LYS A 305 8.71 -14.25 27.07
CA LYS A 305 9.48 -15.48 27.35
C LYS A 305 8.75 -16.78 26.96
N TYR A 306 7.43 -16.79 27.02
CA TYR A 306 6.61 -18.01 26.84
C TYR A 306 5.60 -17.85 25.68
N GLY A 307 5.60 -16.72 24.99
CA GLY A 307 4.60 -16.39 24.00
C GLY A 307 3.23 -16.05 24.59
N TYR A 308 2.31 -15.61 23.72
CA TYR A 308 0.94 -15.28 24.09
C TYR A 308 -0.04 -16.24 23.40
N GLU A 309 -1.08 -16.67 24.12
CA GLU A 309 -2.11 -17.58 23.60
C GLU A 309 -3.15 -16.81 22.76
N THR A 310 -2.75 -16.32 21.58
CA THR A 310 -3.54 -15.41 20.73
C THR A 310 -4.85 -16.00 20.21
N TYR A 311 -5.09 -17.30 20.37
CA TYR A 311 -6.39 -17.93 20.09
C TYR A 311 -7.47 -17.58 21.13
N LYS A 312 -7.09 -16.97 22.26
CA LYS A 312 -8.01 -16.53 23.31
C LYS A 312 -8.46 -15.09 23.05
N PRO A 313 -9.78 -14.79 23.01
CA PRO A 313 -10.27 -13.44 22.81
C PRO A 313 -9.73 -12.41 23.82
N ASN A 314 -9.62 -12.79 25.08
CA ASN A 314 -9.07 -11.93 26.14
C ASN A 314 -7.55 -11.67 26.03
N VAL A 315 -6.87 -12.34 25.12
CA VAL A 315 -5.46 -12.10 24.80
C VAL A 315 -5.34 -11.29 23.51
N LEU A 316 -6.00 -11.70 22.42
CA LEU A 316 -5.85 -11.04 21.14
C LEU A 316 -6.66 -9.73 21.05
N CYS A 317 -7.89 -9.72 21.58
CA CYS A 317 -8.85 -8.65 21.34
C CYS A 317 -8.74 -7.51 22.36
N GLN A 318 -7.55 -6.95 22.51
CA GLN A 318 -7.26 -5.80 23.38
C GLN A 318 -6.00 -5.05 22.91
N PRO A 319 -5.85 -3.78 23.27
CA PRO A 319 -4.58 -3.08 23.09
C PRO A 319 -3.56 -3.52 24.14
N TYR A 320 -2.29 -3.35 23.80
CA TYR A 320 -1.16 -3.53 24.73
C TYR A 320 -0.33 -2.25 24.78
N LEU A 321 0.46 -2.08 25.85
CA LEU A 321 1.48 -1.06 25.93
C LEU A 321 2.83 -1.69 25.58
N ALA A 322 3.38 -1.37 24.41
CA ALA A 322 4.77 -1.66 24.11
C ALA A 322 5.64 -0.58 24.77
N PHE A 323 6.62 -0.99 25.57
CA PHE A 323 7.34 -0.07 26.45
C PHE A 323 8.85 -0.27 26.38
N ASP A 324 9.57 0.83 26.14
CA ASP A 324 11.03 0.89 26.23
C ASP A 324 11.42 1.30 27.66
N GLU A 325 11.90 0.34 28.45
CA GLU A 325 12.28 0.55 29.85
C GLU A 325 13.47 1.52 30.00
N ASP A 326 14.44 1.47 29.08
CA ASP A 326 15.65 2.27 29.17
C ASP A 326 15.35 3.77 28.95
N ARG A 327 14.38 4.07 28.09
CA ARG A 327 13.97 5.44 27.76
C ARG A 327 12.73 5.90 28.53
N ASN A 328 12.07 5.00 29.23
CA ASN A 328 10.79 5.23 29.89
C ASN A 328 9.73 5.78 28.93
N LEU A 329 9.64 5.22 27.73
CA LEU A 329 8.71 5.58 26.68
C LEU A 329 7.85 4.40 26.30
N GLY A 330 6.59 4.66 25.95
CA GLY A 330 5.67 3.61 25.54
C GLY A 330 4.63 4.08 24.56
N ILE A 331 4.09 3.14 23.79
CA ILE A 331 3.04 3.36 22.81
C ILE A 331 2.04 2.20 22.84
N ASN A 332 0.76 2.52 22.60
CA ASN A 332 -0.25 1.47 22.46
C ASN A 332 0.00 0.68 21.18
N ILE A 333 -0.09 -0.64 21.26
CA ILE A 333 0.01 -1.53 20.12
C ILE A 333 -1.21 -2.44 20.04
N PHE A 334 -1.78 -2.54 18.84
CA PHE A 334 -2.85 -3.46 18.50
C PHE A 334 -2.33 -4.60 17.64
N PHE A 335 -2.95 -5.77 17.73
CA PHE A 335 -2.57 -6.91 16.91
C PHE A 335 -3.77 -7.38 16.09
N ARG A 336 -3.58 -7.45 14.76
CA ARG A 336 -4.65 -7.89 13.86
C ARG A 336 -4.93 -9.38 14.03
N GLU A 337 -6.17 -9.75 13.83
CA GLU A 337 -6.54 -11.15 13.65
C GLU A 337 -6.21 -11.56 12.21
N THR A 338 -5.30 -12.52 12.05
CA THR A 338 -4.71 -12.87 10.75
C THR A 338 -5.72 -13.50 9.79
N LYS A 339 -6.54 -14.45 10.29
CA LYS A 339 -7.45 -15.23 9.44
C LYS A 339 -8.53 -14.35 8.83
N LEU A 340 -9.24 -13.56 9.62
CA LEU A 340 -10.29 -12.66 9.11
C LEU A 340 -9.71 -11.62 8.14
N SER A 341 -8.54 -11.07 8.47
CA SER A 341 -7.85 -10.13 7.59
C SER A 341 -7.52 -10.76 6.23
N ASN A 342 -6.95 -11.97 6.24
CA ASN A 342 -6.56 -12.67 5.02
C ASN A 342 -7.76 -13.18 4.22
N THR A 343 -8.88 -13.54 4.87
CA THR A 343 -10.07 -14.06 4.19
C THR A 343 -10.66 -13.02 3.22
N ILE A 344 -10.69 -11.74 3.60
CA ILE A 344 -11.10 -10.66 2.68
C ILE A 344 -10.15 -10.59 1.49
N SER A 345 -8.84 -10.67 1.72
CA SER A 345 -7.84 -10.52 0.66
C SER A 345 -7.83 -11.70 -0.34
N PHE A 346 -8.06 -12.93 0.12
CA PHE A 346 -7.73 -14.12 -0.68
C PHE A 346 -8.88 -15.09 -0.92
N ASP A 347 -9.92 -15.12 -0.07
CA ASP A 347 -10.95 -16.16 -0.13
C ASP A 347 -12.28 -15.64 -0.68
N TYR A 348 -12.82 -14.54 -0.16
CA TYR A 348 -14.17 -14.05 -0.51
C TYR A 348 -14.30 -13.60 -1.97
N GLN A 349 -13.20 -13.28 -2.66
CA GLN A 349 -13.21 -13.02 -4.09
C GLN A 349 -13.82 -14.17 -4.93
N ARG A 350 -13.81 -15.41 -4.40
CA ARG A 350 -14.31 -16.62 -5.07
C ARG A 350 -15.79 -16.87 -4.86
N TYR A 351 -16.44 -16.14 -3.96
CA TYR A 351 -17.87 -16.30 -3.66
C TYR A 351 -18.74 -15.80 -4.83
N GLU A 352 -19.79 -16.56 -5.14
CA GLU A 352 -20.79 -16.11 -6.11
C GLU A 352 -21.74 -15.08 -5.50
N ASP A 353 -22.04 -15.21 -4.21
CA ASP A 353 -22.88 -14.31 -3.42
C ASP A 353 -22.02 -13.57 -2.38
N TYR A 354 -21.81 -12.27 -2.58
CA TYR A 354 -21.05 -11.43 -1.67
C TYR A 354 -21.82 -11.03 -0.40
N GLU A 355 -23.16 -11.11 -0.40
CA GLU A 355 -23.93 -10.97 0.84
C GLU A 355 -23.61 -12.15 1.78
N GLN A 356 -23.56 -13.38 1.25
CA GLN A 356 -23.16 -14.55 2.02
C GLN A 356 -21.72 -14.44 2.56
N ALA A 357 -20.78 -13.93 1.76
CA ALA A 357 -19.40 -13.68 2.20
C ALA A 357 -19.34 -12.66 3.35
N ALA A 358 -20.11 -11.58 3.27
CA ALA A 358 -20.19 -10.58 4.32
C ALA A 358 -20.82 -11.16 5.61
N ILE A 359 -21.89 -11.95 5.51
CA ILE A 359 -22.49 -12.64 6.65
C ILE A 359 -21.50 -13.61 7.31
N GLU A 360 -20.73 -14.35 6.53
CA GLU A 360 -19.70 -15.24 7.06
C GLU A 360 -18.61 -14.48 7.82
N PHE A 361 -18.16 -13.34 7.29
CA PHE A 361 -17.23 -12.47 7.98
C PHE A 361 -17.80 -11.95 9.31
N ILE A 362 -19.04 -11.46 9.32
CA ILE A 362 -19.74 -11.03 10.54
C ILE A 362 -19.82 -12.18 11.58
N ASN A 363 -20.15 -13.38 11.14
CA ASN A 363 -20.18 -14.55 12.01
C ASN A 363 -18.81 -14.92 12.55
N GLY A 364 -17.76 -14.73 11.74
CA GLY A 364 -16.37 -14.89 12.15
C GLY A 364 -15.99 -13.91 13.28
N ILE A 365 -16.38 -12.64 13.17
CA ILE A 365 -16.20 -11.65 14.23
C ILE A 365 -16.88 -12.08 15.53
N LYS A 366 -18.14 -12.54 15.44
CA LYS A 366 -18.93 -12.95 16.63
C LYS A 366 -18.32 -14.11 17.41
N GLN A 367 -17.41 -14.90 16.83
CA GLN A 367 -16.69 -15.97 17.55
C GLN A 367 -15.71 -15.43 18.60
N PHE A 368 -15.34 -14.15 18.53
CA PHE A 368 -14.47 -13.49 19.51
C PHE A 368 -15.25 -12.83 20.66
N ALA A 369 -16.60 -12.95 20.69
CA ALA A 369 -17.39 -12.46 21.79
C ALA A 369 -17.14 -13.30 23.05
N ASP A 370 -16.89 -12.64 24.17
CA ASP A 370 -16.77 -13.25 25.49
C ASP A 370 -17.64 -12.51 26.54
N ASN A 371 -17.27 -12.56 27.81
CA ASN A 371 -18.02 -11.94 28.90
C ASN A 371 -17.70 -10.45 29.12
N GLU A 372 -16.84 -9.85 28.27
CA GLU A 372 -16.43 -8.46 28.36
C GLU A 372 -16.48 -7.80 26.98
N ASP A 373 -16.52 -6.48 26.97
CA ASP A 373 -16.40 -5.71 25.72
C ASP A 373 -14.94 -5.81 25.23
N ARG A 374 -14.73 -6.15 23.96
CA ARG A 374 -13.44 -6.41 23.36
C ARG A 374 -13.26 -5.59 22.07
N ILE A 375 -11.99 -5.32 21.70
CA ILE A 375 -11.67 -4.80 20.37
C ILE A 375 -11.00 -5.88 19.52
N LEU A 376 -11.63 -6.19 18.40
CA LEU A 376 -11.06 -7.04 17.36
C LEU A 376 -10.49 -6.15 16.25
N THR A 377 -9.27 -6.48 15.83
CA THR A 377 -8.54 -5.68 14.84
C THR A 377 -8.37 -6.47 13.55
N VAL A 378 -8.80 -5.88 12.44
CA VAL A 378 -8.66 -6.41 11.06
C VAL A 378 -7.86 -5.40 10.25
N ILE A 379 -6.71 -5.81 9.72
CA ILE A 379 -5.81 -4.95 8.94
C ILE A 379 -5.42 -5.68 7.67
N LEU A 380 -5.54 -5.03 6.53
CA LEU A 380 -5.20 -5.59 5.22
C LEU A 380 -4.96 -4.48 4.20
N ASP A 381 -4.39 -4.87 3.05
CA ASP A 381 -4.24 -3.97 1.92
C ASP A 381 -5.60 -3.49 1.40
N GLY A 382 -5.68 -2.22 1.14
CA GLY A 382 -6.90 -1.57 0.70
C GLY A 382 -7.07 -1.47 -0.82
N GLU A 383 -6.04 -1.81 -1.62
CA GLU A 383 -6.12 -1.80 -3.09
C GLU A 383 -5.98 -3.19 -3.73
N ASN A 384 -5.19 -4.07 -3.13
CA ASN A 384 -4.81 -5.34 -3.75
C ASN A 384 -5.98 -6.32 -3.99
N PRO A 385 -6.96 -6.49 -3.08
CA PRO A 385 -8.02 -7.48 -3.25
C PRO A 385 -8.93 -7.22 -4.45
N TRP A 386 -9.27 -5.96 -4.71
CA TRP A 386 -10.42 -5.58 -5.52
C TRP A 386 -10.31 -5.91 -7.00
N GLY A 387 -9.07 -6.02 -7.52
CA GLY A 387 -8.84 -6.51 -8.88
C GLY A 387 -9.35 -7.92 -9.12
N SER A 388 -9.40 -8.76 -8.08
CA SER A 388 -9.85 -10.15 -8.15
C SER A 388 -11.33 -10.34 -7.86
N TYR A 389 -11.98 -9.34 -7.27
CA TYR A 389 -13.43 -9.36 -7.04
C TYR A 389 -14.19 -8.92 -8.29
N ARG A 390 -15.37 -9.54 -8.54
CA ARG A 390 -16.29 -9.02 -9.56
C ARG A 390 -16.72 -7.61 -9.20
N ARG A 391 -16.91 -6.78 -10.23
CA ARG A 391 -17.32 -5.38 -10.09
C ARG A 391 -16.46 -4.61 -9.07
N THR A 392 -15.16 -4.86 -9.11
CA THR A 392 -14.16 -4.18 -8.27
C THR A 392 -14.44 -4.25 -6.75
N GLY A 393 -15.13 -5.31 -6.30
CA GLY A 393 -15.42 -5.56 -4.88
C GLY A 393 -16.51 -4.67 -4.25
N ILE A 394 -17.12 -3.76 -5.02
CA ILE A 394 -18.11 -2.82 -4.47
C ILE A 394 -19.31 -3.53 -3.84
N ASP A 395 -19.73 -4.67 -4.39
CA ASP A 395 -20.87 -5.43 -3.88
C ASP A 395 -20.54 -6.08 -2.53
N PHE A 396 -19.32 -6.62 -2.37
CA PHE A 396 -18.87 -7.15 -1.08
C PHE A 396 -18.74 -6.05 -0.03
N LEU A 397 -18.08 -4.94 -0.36
CA LEU A 397 -17.93 -3.82 0.57
C LEU A 397 -19.30 -3.23 0.98
N ASN A 398 -20.24 -3.13 0.03
CA ASN A 398 -21.58 -2.64 0.32
C ASN A 398 -22.33 -3.60 1.26
N ALA A 399 -22.25 -4.91 1.03
CA ALA A 399 -22.83 -5.93 1.91
C ALA A 399 -22.18 -5.89 3.30
N LEU A 400 -20.86 -5.79 3.37
CA LEU A 400 -20.10 -5.70 4.62
C LEU A 400 -20.51 -4.47 5.43
N TYR A 401 -20.51 -3.27 4.84
CA TYR A 401 -20.82 -2.04 5.57
C TYR A 401 -22.30 -1.98 5.97
N LYS A 402 -23.20 -2.51 5.13
CA LYS A 402 -24.62 -2.65 5.49
C LYS A 402 -24.79 -3.54 6.73
N ASN A 403 -24.24 -4.75 6.71
CA ASN A 403 -24.35 -5.69 7.84
C ASN A 403 -23.72 -5.10 9.11
N LEU A 404 -22.57 -4.43 9.01
CA LEU A 404 -21.94 -3.74 10.14
C LEU A 404 -22.81 -2.59 10.68
N SER A 405 -23.51 -1.87 9.83
CA SER A 405 -24.38 -0.75 10.23
C SER A 405 -25.67 -1.20 10.92
N GLU A 406 -26.09 -2.44 10.69
CA GLU A 406 -27.34 -3.02 11.21
C GLU A 406 -27.12 -3.94 12.42
N ASP A 407 -25.87 -4.36 12.72
CA ASP A 407 -25.57 -5.27 13.84
C ASP A 407 -25.44 -4.49 15.17
N GLU A 408 -26.25 -4.88 16.16
CA GLU A 408 -26.29 -4.20 17.47
C GLU A 408 -25.12 -4.62 18.41
N ASN A 409 -24.44 -5.73 18.12
CA ASN A 409 -23.39 -6.30 18.96
C ASN A 409 -21.97 -6.00 18.46
N ILE A 410 -21.84 -5.61 17.17
CA ILE A 410 -20.58 -5.22 16.57
C ILE A 410 -20.58 -3.70 16.40
N ILE A 411 -19.59 -3.04 17.01
CA ILE A 411 -19.43 -1.58 16.97
C ILE A 411 -18.23 -1.24 16.10
N PRO A 412 -18.41 -0.87 14.82
CA PRO A 412 -17.31 -0.37 13.99
C PRO A 412 -16.74 0.89 14.63
N THR A 413 -15.42 0.91 14.84
CA THR A 413 -14.72 1.99 15.56
C THR A 413 -13.36 2.26 14.96
N THR A 414 -12.80 3.43 15.24
CA THR A 414 -11.39 3.69 14.95
C THR A 414 -10.52 3.33 16.16
N PHE A 415 -9.21 3.20 15.95
CA PHE A 415 -8.27 2.92 17.04
C PHE A 415 -8.29 4.01 18.11
N SER A 416 -8.27 5.28 17.67
CA SER A 416 -8.29 6.42 18.59
C SER A 416 -9.61 6.58 19.31
N GLU A 417 -10.75 6.25 18.72
CA GLU A 417 -12.05 6.27 19.41
C GLU A 417 -12.07 5.24 20.53
N TYR A 418 -11.59 4.03 20.27
CA TYR A 418 -11.55 2.98 21.27
C TYR A 418 -10.64 3.36 22.46
N LEU A 419 -9.46 3.94 22.19
CA LEU A 419 -8.51 4.33 23.24
C LEU A 419 -9.03 5.43 24.17
N LYS A 420 -9.93 6.32 23.73
CA LYS A 420 -10.46 7.43 24.54
C LYS A 420 -11.18 7.01 25.83
N GLY A 421 -11.69 5.81 25.90
CA GLY A 421 -12.45 5.29 27.05
C GLY A 421 -11.70 4.24 27.86
N GLN A 422 -10.44 3.94 27.54
CA GLN A 422 -9.73 2.82 28.11
C GLN A 422 -8.82 3.22 29.28
N THR A 423 -8.66 2.31 30.24
CA THR A 423 -7.60 2.32 31.24
C THR A 423 -6.27 1.97 30.57
N LEU A 424 -5.14 2.25 31.25
CA LEU A 424 -3.82 1.88 30.74
C LEU A 424 -3.77 0.41 30.33
N PRO A 425 -3.36 0.09 29.09
CA PRO A 425 -3.30 -1.27 28.60
C PRO A 425 -2.28 -2.10 29.36
N GLN A 426 -2.48 -3.42 29.32
CA GLN A 426 -1.49 -4.38 29.80
C GLN A 426 -0.19 -4.23 28.98
N ARG A 427 0.98 -4.33 29.62
CA ARG A 427 2.27 -4.32 28.91
C ARG A 427 2.47 -5.61 28.11
N VAL A 428 2.97 -5.45 26.89
CA VAL A 428 3.62 -6.53 26.14
C VAL A 428 5.13 -6.48 26.43
N TYR A 429 5.72 -7.64 26.70
CA TYR A 429 7.14 -7.77 27.01
C TYR A 429 7.88 -8.47 25.87
N ASP A 430 9.15 -8.11 25.66
CA ASP A 430 10.03 -8.73 24.68
C ASP A 430 9.34 -8.83 23.31
N LEU A 431 8.88 -7.67 22.78
CA LEU A 431 8.17 -7.62 21.52
C LEU A 431 9.01 -8.25 20.41
N PHE A 432 8.49 -9.32 19.81
CA PHE A 432 9.21 -10.10 18.82
C PHE A 432 9.48 -9.28 17.55
N CYS A 433 10.69 -9.43 16.99
CA CYS A 433 11.09 -8.71 15.78
C CYS A 433 10.59 -9.45 14.55
N ALA A 434 9.44 -9.03 14.00
CA ALA A 434 8.83 -9.65 12.83
C ALA A 434 7.78 -8.73 12.19
N SER A 435 7.14 -9.20 11.10
CA SER A 435 6.12 -8.52 10.30
C SER A 435 4.81 -9.33 10.27
N TRP A 436 3.82 -8.85 9.50
CA TRP A 436 2.56 -9.58 9.23
C TRP A 436 2.71 -10.65 8.13
N ILE A 437 3.83 -10.67 7.41
CA ILE A 437 4.04 -11.62 6.34
C ILE A 437 4.34 -12.98 6.93
N ASP A 438 3.45 -13.93 6.62
CA ASP A 438 3.62 -15.33 6.91
C ASP A 438 4.19 -16.01 5.67
N GLN A 439 5.47 -16.36 5.69
CA GLN A 439 6.08 -17.03 4.56
C GLN A 439 5.49 -18.44 4.42
N VAL A 440 4.98 -18.73 3.23
CA VAL A 440 4.38 -20.04 2.86
C VAL A 440 5.33 -21.23 3.13
N TYR A 441 6.62 -20.95 3.27
CA TYR A 441 7.69 -21.94 3.50
C TYR A 441 8.36 -21.84 4.87
N SER A 442 7.97 -20.87 5.71
CA SER A 442 8.43 -20.77 7.08
C SER A 442 7.59 -21.68 7.96
N MET A 443 8.23 -22.58 8.73
CA MET A 443 7.51 -23.45 9.66
C MET A 443 6.91 -22.67 10.83
N SER A 444 7.32 -21.44 11.08
CA SER A 444 6.88 -20.60 12.19
C SER A 444 6.11 -19.34 11.80
N GLY A 445 6.11 -18.94 10.49
CA GLY A 445 5.47 -17.71 10.04
C GLY A 445 6.01 -16.44 10.71
N ASN A 446 5.60 -15.26 10.24
CA ASN A 446 5.93 -13.96 10.85
C ASN A 446 7.44 -13.79 11.15
N ASP A 447 8.21 -13.49 10.11
CA ASP A 447 9.64 -13.15 10.20
C ASP A 447 9.96 -11.94 9.30
N LEU A 448 11.23 -11.69 8.99
CA LEU A 448 11.70 -10.63 8.09
C LEU A 448 12.39 -11.18 6.84
N GLY A 449 12.35 -12.49 6.60
CA GLY A 449 13.02 -13.17 5.48
C GLY A 449 12.54 -12.73 4.09
N THR A 450 11.37 -12.11 3.98
CA THR A 450 10.89 -11.50 2.74
C THR A 450 11.81 -10.37 2.25
N TRP A 451 12.48 -9.66 3.14
CA TRP A 451 13.30 -8.49 2.80
C TRP A 451 14.80 -8.69 2.97
N ILE A 452 15.24 -9.80 3.59
CA ILE A 452 16.64 -10.04 3.92
C ILE A 452 16.94 -11.54 3.98
N GLY A 453 18.18 -11.92 3.76
CA GLY A 453 18.63 -13.32 3.98
C GLY A 453 19.08 -14.01 2.72
N ASP A 454 18.36 -13.86 1.60
CA ASP A 454 18.81 -14.43 0.33
C ASP A 454 19.88 -13.60 -0.37
N LYS A 455 20.56 -14.22 -1.34
CA LYS A 455 21.73 -13.62 -2.00
C LYS A 455 21.42 -12.27 -2.66
N GLU A 456 20.32 -12.17 -3.40
CA GLU A 456 19.96 -10.93 -4.12
C GLU A 456 19.56 -9.83 -3.15
N LYS A 457 18.74 -10.14 -2.15
CA LYS A 457 18.36 -9.22 -1.07
C LYS A 457 19.60 -8.71 -0.33
N ASN A 458 20.49 -9.63 0.06
CA ASN A 458 21.73 -9.29 0.76
C ASN A 458 22.68 -8.43 -0.08
N ASN A 459 22.70 -8.61 -1.41
CA ASN A 459 23.47 -7.73 -2.29
C ASN A 459 22.87 -6.32 -2.33
N ALA A 460 21.55 -6.18 -2.35
CA ALA A 460 20.91 -4.88 -2.27
C ALA A 460 21.24 -4.15 -0.95
N TRP A 461 21.19 -4.85 0.19
CA TRP A 461 21.64 -4.30 1.48
C TRP A 461 23.12 -3.90 1.48
N LYS A 462 23.99 -4.67 0.80
CA LYS A 462 25.40 -4.27 0.65
C LYS A 462 25.56 -2.99 -0.16
N LEU A 463 24.80 -2.82 -1.25
CA LEU A 463 24.84 -1.60 -2.07
C LEU A 463 24.35 -0.39 -1.26
N LEU A 464 23.23 -0.51 -0.57
CA LEU A 464 22.69 0.55 0.30
C LEU A 464 23.70 0.95 1.37
N ARG A 465 24.29 -0.04 2.07
CA ARG A 465 25.33 0.19 3.05
C ARG A 465 26.55 0.90 2.46
N LEU A 466 27.04 0.43 1.32
CA LEU A 466 28.23 0.99 0.67
C LEU A 466 28.05 2.47 0.35
N VAL A 467 26.89 2.83 -0.22
CA VAL A 467 26.57 4.23 -0.54
C VAL A 467 26.45 5.05 0.74
N ARG A 468 25.72 4.55 1.75
CA ARG A 468 25.50 5.26 3.00
C ARG A 468 26.81 5.51 3.78
N ASP A 469 27.70 4.49 3.84
CA ASP A 469 29.02 4.60 4.46
C ASP A 469 29.94 5.57 3.69
N ASP A 470 29.83 5.66 2.37
CA ASP A 470 30.61 6.60 1.55
C ASP A 470 30.14 8.05 1.74
N LEU A 471 28.82 8.29 1.84
CA LEU A 471 28.28 9.61 2.17
C LEU A 471 28.77 10.09 3.55
N ASP A 472 28.77 9.21 4.56
CA ASP A 472 29.28 9.52 5.90
C ASP A 472 30.76 9.91 5.87
N LYS A 473 31.61 9.16 5.15
CA LYS A 473 33.03 9.48 4.97
C LYS A 473 33.25 10.83 4.30
N LYS A 474 32.33 11.27 3.46
CA LYS A 474 32.36 12.58 2.78
C LYS A 474 31.75 13.69 3.63
N GLY A 475 31.24 13.41 4.81
CA GLY A 475 30.59 14.37 5.70
C GLY A 475 29.27 14.91 5.17
N ILE A 476 28.57 14.13 4.33
CA ILE A 476 27.25 14.45 3.79
C ILE A 476 26.20 14.03 4.82
N THR A 477 25.39 14.98 5.27
CA THR A 477 24.36 14.77 6.32
C THR A 477 22.99 15.24 5.84
N PRO A 478 21.90 14.70 6.40
CA PRO A 478 20.52 15.09 6.02
C PRO A 478 20.26 16.60 6.15
N ASP A 479 20.76 17.21 7.22
CA ASP A 479 20.55 18.65 7.50
C ASP A 479 21.16 19.54 6.42
N LYS A 480 22.28 19.12 5.83
CA LYS A 480 23.00 19.92 4.82
C LYS A 480 22.59 19.57 3.40
N HIS A 481 22.13 18.35 3.18
CA HIS A 481 21.82 17.80 1.86
C HIS A 481 20.52 16.98 1.89
N PRO A 482 19.37 17.59 2.27
CA PRO A 482 18.10 16.87 2.38
C PRO A 482 17.69 16.23 1.04
N GLU A 483 18.02 16.86 -0.09
CA GLU A 483 17.75 16.34 -1.44
C GLU A 483 18.52 15.04 -1.76
N VAL A 484 19.71 14.86 -1.17
CA VAL A 484 20.48 13.61 -1.29
C VAL A 484 19.80 12.50 -0.49
N PHE A 485 19.41 12.82 0.74
CA PHE A 485 18.79 11.86 1.64
C PHE A 485 17.38 11.47 1.21
N GLU A 486 16.64 12.31 0.51
CA GLU A 486 15.41 11.91 -0.18
C GLU A 486 15.63 10.66 -1.05
N SER A 487 16.74 10.61 -1.78
CA SER A 487 17.08 9.46 -2.63
C SER A 487 17.53 8.23 -1.82
N ILE A 488 18.26 8.43 -0.72
CA ILE A 488 18.64 7.35 0.19
C ILE A 488 17.40 6.75 0.84
N TYR A 489 16.53 7.58 1.41
CA TYR A 489 15.28 7.13 2.05
C TYR A 489 14.36 6.40 1.06
N ALA A 490 14.29 6.84 -0.20
CA ALA A 490 13.57 6.11 -1.23
C ALA A 490 14.18 4.73 -1.53
N ALA A 491 15.52 4.59 -1.48
CA ALA A 491 16.20 3.31 -1.64
C ALA A 491 16.06 2.37 -0.41
N GLU A 492 15.72 2.90 0.75
CA GLU A 492 15.43 2.13 1.97
C GLU A 492 14.04 1.48 1.97
N GLY A 493 13.15 1.88 1.04
CA GLY A 493 11.81 1.33 0.92
C GLY A 493 11.80 -0.19 0.83
N SER A 494 10.80 -0.82 1.43
CA SER A 494 10.66 -2.29 1.48
C SER A 494 10.42 -2.92 0.11
N ASP A 495 9.85 -2.18 -0.82
CA ASP A 495 9.40 -2.65 -2.13
C ASP A 495 10.50 -3.28 -2.98
N TRP A 496 11.69 -2.70 -2.94
CA TRP A 496 12.83 -3.20 -3.71
C TRP A 496 13.22 -4.60 -3.29
N PHE A 497 13.34 -4.84 -1.99
CA PHE A 497 13.75 -6.11 -1.40
C PHE A 497 12.69 -7.20 -1.60
N TRP A 498 11.40 -6.85 -1.73
CA TRP A 498 10.32 -7.78 -2.01
C TRP A 498 10.51 -8.51 -3.35
N TRP A 499 10.99 -7.81 -4.37
CA TRP A 499 11.12 -8.35 -5.73
C TRP A 499 12.48 -9.02 -6.00
N TYR A 500 13.37 -9.08 -5.02
CA TYR A 500 14.61 -9.86 -5.11
C TYR A 500 14.40 -11.30 -4.61
N GLY A 501 15.23 -12.25 -5.12
CA GLY A 501 15.12 -13.67 -4.80
C GLY A 501 14.13 -14.42 -5.68
N GLU A 502 13.82 -15.65 -5.29
CA GLU A 502 12.94 -16.56 -6.05
C GLU A 502 11.50 -16.58 -5.52
N ASP A 503 11.24 -15.94 -4.37
CA ASP A 503 9.96 -16.04 -3.67
C ASP A 503 8.84 -15.33 -4.43
N TYR A 504 9.13 -14.16 -5.03
CA TYR A 504 8.16 -13.30 -5.71
C TYR A 504 8.70 -12.76 -7.02
N SER A 505 7.82 -12.47 -7.97
CA SER A 505 8.14 -11.78 -9.20
C SER A 505 7.02 -10.83 -9.60
N SER A 506 7.39 -9.60 -9.96
CA SER A 506 6.49 -8.58 -10.48
C SER A 506 6.23 -8.73 -11.99
N GLY A 507 7.01 -9.58 -12.68
CA GLY A 507 7.14 -9.59 -14.14
C GLY A 507 7.90 -8.39 -14.71
N ARG A 508 8.35 -7.46 -13.84
CA ARG A 508 9.15 -6.27 -14.19
C ARG A 508 10.34 -6.08 -13.22
N ASP A 509 10.86 -7.17 -12.68
CA ASP A 509 11.88 -7.18 -11.62
C ASP A 509 13.14 -6.41 -12.00
N ALA A 510 13.59 -6.50 -13.25
CA ALA A 510 14.75 -5.74 -13.75
C ALA A 510 14.51 -4.21 -13.72
N GLN A 511 13.26 -3.76 -13.83
CA GLN A 511 12.93 -2.33 -13.72
C GLN A 511 12.94 -1.88 -12.26
N PHE A 512 12.49 -2.72 -11.33
CA PHE A 512 12.59 -2.47 -9.89
C PHE A 512 14.07 -2.40 -9.45
N ASP A 513 14.90 -3.37 -9.87
CA ASP A 513 16.34 -3.34 -9.60
C ASP A 513 17.01 -2.07 -10.14
N ARG A 514 16.67 -1.69 -11.37
CA ARG A 514 17.21 -0.46 -11.97
C ARG A 514 16.82 0.77 -11.17
N LEU A 515 15.55 0.91 -10.77
CA LEU A 515 15.07 2.09 -10.05
C LEU A 515 15.68 2.18 -8.65
N PHE A 516 15.82 1.06 -7.94
CA PHE A 516 16.56 0.99 -6.68
C PHE A 516 17.98 1.54 -6.83
N ARG A 517 18.74 1.04 -7.84
CA ARG A 517 20.10 1.52 -8.11
C ARG A 517 20.12 2.98 -8.57
N ASP A 518 19.12 3.42 -9.32
CA ASP A 518 19.02 4.82 -9.73
C ASP A 518 18.80 5.74 -8.52
N HIS A 519 18.02 5.33 -7.50
CA HIS A 519 17.92 6.09 -6.24
C HIS A 519 19.29 6.20 -5.55
N LEU A 520 20.07 5.13 -5.49
CA LEU A 520 21.43 5.17 -4.93
C LEU A 520 22.39 6.06 -5.76
N LYS A 521 22.30 6.01 -7.09
CA LYS A 521 23.07 6.89 -7.99
C LYS A 521 22.71 8.35 -7.82
N ASN A 522 21.42 8.64 -7.62
CA ASN A 522 20.92 10.01 -7.45
C ASN A 522 21.59 10.71 -6.26
N ALA A 523 21.96 9.98 -5.21
CA ALA A 523 22.68 10.54 -4.08
C ALA A 523 24.02 11.19 -4.50
N TYR A 524 24.71 10.61 -5.47
CA TYR A 524 25.94 11.18 -6.03
C TYR A 524 25.65 12.28 -7.05
N LEU A 525 24.71 12.05 -7.96
CA LEU A 525 24.40 12.99 -9.03
C LEU A 525 23.89 14.34 -8.48
N LYS A 526 23.10 14.32 -7.40
CA LYS A 526 22.63 15.53 -6.71
C LYS A 526 23.79 16.34 -6.06
N LEU A 527 24.91 15.68 -5.76
CA LEU A 527 26.17 16.31 -5.29
C LEU A 527 27.10 16.73 -6.43
N GLY A 528 26.77 16.46 -7.69
CA GLY A 528 27.66 16.66 -8.83
C GLY A 528 28.84 15.68 -8.86
N LEU A 529 28.73 14.53 -8.19
CA LEU A 529 29.73 13.48 -8.12
C LEU A 529 29.39 12.33 -9.07
N ASN A 530 30.40 11.56 -9.47
CA ASN A 530 30.19 10.32 -10.21
C ASN A 530 29.69 9.22 -9.24
N PRO A 531 28.64 8.48 -9.60
CA PRO A 531 28.21 7.30 -8.85
C PRO A 531 29.33 6.23 -8.81
N LEU A 532 29.23 5.32 -7.83
CA LEU A 532 30.14 4.18 -7.74
C LEU A 532 29.88 3.19 -8.91
N ASP A 533 30.94 2.70 -9.54
CA ASP A 533 30.85 1.78 -10.70
C ASP A 533 30.01 0.54 -10.42
N VAL A 534 30.05 0.03 -9.19
CA VAL A 534 29.25 -1.15 -8.76
C VAL A 534 27.75 -0.93 -8.90
N LEU A 535 27.27 0.32 -8.95
CA LEU A 535 25.85 0.64 -9.16
C LEU A 535 25.42 0.52 -10.63
N GLU A 536 26.35 0.29 -11.56
CA GLU A 536 26.03 0.04 -12.98
C GLU A 536 25.70 -1.44 -13.26
N GLU A 537 26.21 -2.34 -12.42
CA GLU A 537 25.97 -3.77 -12.55
C GLU A 537 24.60 -4.16 -11.98
N GLY A 538 23.77 -4.86 -12.76
CA GLY A 538 22.48 -5.37 -12.29
C GLY A 538 22.66 -6.39 -11.17
N ASN A 539 21.70 -6.43 -10.24
CA ASN A 539 21.68 -7.39 -9.14
C ASN A 539 21.04 -8.73 -9.54
N ARG A 540 20.43 -8.77 -10.74
CA ARG A 540 19.82 -9.94 -11.39
C ARG A 540 20.50 -10.26 -12.71
#